data_a4fdefa860160e6647406f92c2b8e809
#
_entry.id   a4fdefa860160e6647406f92c2b8e809
#
_cell.length_a   1.000
_cell.length_b   1.000
_cell.length_c   1.000
_cell.angle_alpha   90.00
_cell.angle_beta   90.00
_cell.angle_gamma   90.00
#
_symmetry.space_group_name_H-M   'P 1'
#
loop_
_entity.id
_entity.type
_entity.pdbx_description
1 polymer ?
#
loop_
_entity_poly.entity_id
_entity_poly.type
_entity_poly.pdbx_seq_one_letter_code
_entity_poly.pdbx_strand_id
1 'polypeptide(L)'
;MKHVPPPPREAAVLFGEQAASAIRYADLLAGPGVERGLIGPREVDRIWERHILNSAVAVELLAEGETVVDIGSGAGLPGIPIALARPDLKVILVEPMLRRTEFLEMAVHSIGLGVDVIRGRAEDVVVRERVGPADVVVSRAVASLEKLARWSLPLLRPGGRMLALKGDRAEAELEGSRHTLRALGAEGLRLVRCGAGYVDPLTTIVVAERSRRGGRRKTVLDSE
;
A
#
# COMPACT_ATOMS: atom_id res chain seq x y z
N MET A 1 19.49 12.68 -16.96
CA MET A 1 18.74 11.62 -16.23
C MET A 1 19.74 10.81 -15.43
N LYS A 2 19.46 10.54 -14.15
CA LYS A 2 20.28 9.57 -13.39
C LYS A 2 20.01 8.17 -13.93
N HIS A 3 21.06 7.38 -14.06
CA HIS A 3 20.96 5.99 -14.48
C HIS A 3 20.36 5.15 -13.35
N VAL A 4 19.31 4.36 -13.65
CA VAL A 4 18.74 3.40 -12.70
C VAL A 4 19.78 2.30 -12.44
N PRO A 5 20.09 1.96 -11.19
CA PRO A 5 20.95 0.82 -10.89
C PRO A 5 20.38 -0.46 -11.49
N PRO A 6 21.24 -1.41 -11.91
CA PRO A 6 20.76 -2.71 -12.38
C PRO A 6 19.91 -3.39 -11.29
N PRO A 7 18.88 -4.18 -11.69
CA PRO A 7 18.05 -4.89 -10.72
C PRO A 7 18.92 -5.87 -9.92
N PRO A 8 18.76 -5.94 -8.59
CA PRO A 8 19.44 -6.95 -7.79
C PRO A 8 18.84 -8.33 -8.05
N ARG A 9 19.54 -9.39 -7.66
CA ARG A 9 19.11 -10.79 -7.88
C ARG A 9 17.74 -11.08 -7.26
N GLU A 10 17.48 -10.48 -6.13
CA GLU A 10 16.22 -10.57 -5.37
C GLU A 10 15.03 -10.12 -6.19
N ALA A 11 15.21 -9.13 -7.07
CA ALA A 11 14.14 -8.65 -7.97
C ALA A 11 13.71 -9.75 -8.96
N ALA A 12 14.65 -10.49 -9.54
CA ALA A 12 14.32 -11.60 -10.44
C ALA A 12 13.55 -12.71 -9.71
N VAL A 13 13.92 -13.01 -8.46
CA VAL A 13 13.23 -14.03 -7.65
C VAL A 13 11.83 -13.59 -7.27
N LEU A 14 11.68 -12.34 -6.81
CA LEU A 14 10.41 -11.83 -6.30
C LEU A 14 9.37 -11.57 -7.40
N PHE A 15 9.82 -11.08 -8.57
CA PHE A 15 8.93 -10.71 -9.67
C PHE A 15 8.82 -11.79 -10.77
N GLY A 16 9.70 -12.79 -10.80
CA GLY A 16 9.62 -13.89 -11.76
C GLY A 16 9.44 -13.40 -13.20
N GLU A 17 8.37 -13.83 -13.87
CA GLU A 17 8.02 -13.42 -15.24
C GLU A 17 7.76 -11.92 -15.38
N GLN A 18 7.41 -11.23 -14.30
CA GLN A 18 7.17 -9.78 -14.28
C GLN A 18 8.46 -8.95 -14.07
N ALA A 19 9.64 -9.59 -13.99
CA ALA A 19 10.91 -8.87 -13.75
C ALA A 19 11.18 -7.78 -14.81
N ALA A 20 10.87 -8.02 -16.08
CA ALA A 20 11.01 -7.01 -17.13
C ALA A 20 10.06 -5.80 -16.93
N SER A 21 8.84 -6.03 -16.44
CA SER A 21 7.89 -4.97 -16.09
C SER A 21 8.33 -4.20 -14.85
N ALA A 22 8.94 -4.87 -13.87
CA ALA A 22 9.53 -4.22 -12.69
C ALA A 22 10.70 -3.31 -13.06
N ILE A 23 11.55 -3.70 -14.02
CA ILE A 23 12.64 -2.85 -14.55
C ILE A 23 12.05 -1.60 -15.23
N ARG A 24 11.07 -1.77 -16.10
CA ARG A 24 10.38 -0.62 -16.74
C ARG A 24 9.74 0.31 -15.72
N TYR A 25 9.16 -0.24 -14.65
CA TYR A 25 8.62 0.58 -13.58
C TYR A 25 9.71 1.36 -12.81
N ALA A 26 10.88 0.75 -12.57
CA ALA A 26 12.02 1.45 -11.98
C ALA A 26 12.48 2.64 -12.84
N ASP A 27 12.54 2.46 -14.18
CA ASP A 27 12.87 3.53 -15.12
C ASP A 27 11.83 4.67 -15.09
N LEU A 28 10.53 4.33 -15.02
CA LEU A 28 9.45 5.32 -14.90
C LEU A 28 9.53 6.10 -13.60
N LEU A 29 9.89 5.46 -12.48
CA LEU A 29 10.10 6.15 -11.21
C LEU A 29 11.31 7.09 -11.26
N ALA A 30 12.42 6.67 -11.87
CA ALA A 30 13.65 7.44 -11.95
C ALA A 30 13.61 8.58 -12.99
N GLY A 31 12.80 8.47 -14.02
CA GLY A 31 12.57 9.50 -15.04
C GLY A 31 11.34 10.34 -14.69
N PRO A 32 10.17 10.05 -15.28
CA PRO A 32 8.94 10.82 -15.08
C PRO A 32 8.53 10.99 -13.61
N GLY A 33 8.83 9.99 -12.75
CA GLY A 33 8.56 10.06 -11.32
C GLY A 33 9.36 11.14 -10.61
N VAL A 34 10.64 11.26 -10.92
CA VAL A 34 11.52 12.33 -10.39
C VAL A 34 11.11 13.69 -10.96
N GLU A 35 10.86 13.79 -12.27
CA GLU A 35 10.43 15.03 -12.92
C GLU A 35 9.13 15.59 -12.33
N ARG A 36 8.22 14.70 -11.94
CA ARG A 36 6.95 15.05 -11.29
C ARG A 36 7.06 15.21 -9.78
N GLY A 37 8.26 15.01 -9.20
CA GLY A 37 8.50 15.14 -7.75
C GLY A 37 7.82 14.04 -6.91
N LEU A 38 7.60 12.86 -7.48
CA LEU A 38 7.03 11.69 -6.79
C LEU A 38 8.10 10.91 -6.05
N ILE A 39 9.31 10.90 -6.61
CA ILE A 39 10.53 10.30 -6.02
C ILE A 39 11.59 11.40 -5.99
N GLY A 40 12.33 11.50 -4.88
CA GLY A 40 13.44 12.42 -4.77
C GLY A 40 14.61 12.01 -5.69
N PRO A 41 15.32 12.96 -6.33
CA PRO A 41 16.44 12.62 -7.21
C PRO A 41 17.56 11.82 -6.54
N ARG A 42 17.72 11.94 -5.20
CA ARG A 42 18.70 11.19 -4.40
C ARG A 42 18.24 9.77 -4.09
N GLU A 43 16.95 9.46 -4.29
CA GLU A 43 16.38 8.15 -4.02
C GLU A 43 16.58 7.17 -5.20
N VAL A 44 16.95 7.68 -6.39
CA VAL A 44 17.14 6.86 -7.60
C VAL A 44 18.20 5.78 -7.38
N ASP A 45 19.31 6.12 -6.71
CA ASP A 45 20.41 5.19 -6.42
C ASP A 45 19.99 4.02 -5.52
N ARG A 46 18.85 4.16 -4.80
CA ARG A 46 18.30 3.18 -3.86
C ARG A 46 16.89 2.71 -4.26
N ILE A 47 16.52 2.87 -5.52
CA ILE A 47 15.14 2.65 -5.99
C ILE A 47 14.67 1.21 -5.78
N TRP A 48 15.57 0.25 -5.98
CA TRP A 48 15.26 -1.16 -5.78
C TRP A 48 15.03 -1.52 -4.31
N GLU A 49 16.03 -1.26 -3.48
CA GLU A 49 15.99 -1.66 -2.06
C GLU A 49 14.89 -0.92 -1.30
N ARG A 50 14.92 0.43 -1.43
CA ARG A 50 14.11 1.30 -0.58
C ARG A 50 12.67 1.46 -1.05
N HIS A 51 12.42 1.29 -2.34
CA HIS A 51 11.11 1.56 -2.91
C HIS A 51 10.45 0.30 -3.46
N ILE A 52 11.05 -0.36 -4.42
CA ILE A 52 10.40 -1.45 -5.16
C ILE A 52 10.34 -2.74 -4.31
N LEU A 53 11.49 -3.27 -3.89
CA LEU A 53 11.52 -4.50 -3.09
C LEU A 53 10.90 -4.30 -1.71
N ASN A 54 11.24 -3.20 -1.03
CA ASN A 54 10.63 -2.85 0.27
C ASN A 54 9.09 -2.80 0.23
N SER A 55 8.51 -2.42 -0.91
CA SER A 55 7.04 -2.42 -1.10
C SER A 55 6.51 -3.80 -1.45
N ALA A 56 7.20 -4.54 -2.31
CA ALA A 56 6.75 -5.83 -2.82
C ALA A 56 6.72 -6.93 -1.74
N VAL A 57 7.62 -6.90 -0.76
CA VAL A 57 7.67 -7.93 0.31
C VAL A 57 6.41 -7.99 1.18
N ALA A 58 5.52 -7.00 1.09
CA ALA A 58 4.20 -7.06 1.72
C ALA A 58 3.36 -8.25 1.22
N VAL A 59 3.70 -8.83 0.07
CA VAL A 59 3.04 -10.04 -0.48
C VAL A 59 3.14 -11.25 0.44
N GLU A 60 4.11 -11.30 1.34
CA GLU A 60 4.21 -12.36 2.37
C GLU A 60 2.98 -12.41 3.29
N LEU A 61 2.22 -11.32 3.35
CA LEU A 61 1.02 -11.20 4.17
C LEU A 61 -0.29 -11.32 3.36
N LEU A 62 -0.21 -11.66 2.07
CA LEU A 62 -1.37 -11.70 1.17
C LEU A 62 -1.72 -13.14 0.78
N ALA A 63 -3.01 -13.47 0.83
CA ALA A 63 -3.53 -14.74 0.34
C ALA A 63 -3.77 -14.71 -1.17
N GLU A 64 -4.02 -15.87 -1.77
CA GLU A 64 -4.33 -15.99 -3.20
C GLU A 64 -5.66 -15.34 -3.54
N GLY A 65 -5.69 -14.59 -4.65
CA GLY A 65 -6.90 -13.99 -5.21
C GLY A 65 -7.50 -12.84 -4.41
N GLU A 66 -6.81 -12.31 -3.39
CA GLU A 66 -7.33 -11.20 -2.58
C GLU A 66 -7.47 -9.90 -3.38
N THR A 67 -8.49 -9.11 -3.02
CA THR A 67 -8.63 -7.73 -3.45
C THR A 67 -7.83 -6.82 -2.53
N VAL A 68 -6.81 -6.15 -3.09
CA VAL A 68 -5.88 -5.25 -2.39
C VAL A 68 -6.10 -3.82 -2.84
N VAL A 69 -6.34 -2.92 -1.91
CA VAL A 69 -6.52 -1.49 -2.17
C VAL A 69 -5.34 -0.71 -1.60
N ASP A 70 -4.60 -0.02 -2.46
CA ASP A 70 -3.53 0.89 -2.05
C ASP A 70 -4.06 2.30 -1.91
N ILE A 71 -4.11 2.83 -0.68
CA ILE A 71 -4.61 4.18 -0.40
C ILE A 71 -3.48 5.20 -0.31
N GLY A 72 -3.64 6.28 -1.07
CA GLY A 72 -2.60 7.29 -1.21
C GLY A 72 -1.40 6.75 -2.00
N SER A 73 -1.67 6.07 -3.10
CA SER A 73 -0.69 5.32 -3.89
C SER A 73 0.51 6.14 -4.39
N GLY A 74 0.37 7.44 -4.54
CA GLY A 74 1.45 8.36 -4.89
C GLY A 74 2.12 8.00 -6.23
N ALA A 75 3.33 7.45 -6.14
CA ALA A 75 4.06 6.92 -7.29
C ALA A 75 3.68 5.46 -7.63
N GLY A 76 2.68 4.88 -6.95
CA GLY A 76 2.27 3.47 -7.09
C GLY A 76 2.90 2.54 -6.05
N LEU A 77 3.35 3.09 -4.92
CA LEU A 77 4.03 2.38 -3.86
C LEU A 77 3.14 2.27 -2.61
N PRO A 78 2.78 1.06 -2.13
CA PRO A 78 3.32 -0.24 -2.51
C PRO A 78 2.54 -1.00 -3.60
N GLY A 79 1.41 -0.49 -4.11
CA GLY A 79 0.45 -1.23 -4.93
C GLY A 79 1.01 -1.82 -6.23
N ILE A 80 1.79 -1.05 -7.03
CA ILE A 80 2.39 -1.55 -8.27
C ILE A 80 3.39 -2.68 -8.01
N PRO A 81 4.37 -2.57 -7.09
CA PRO A 81 5.24 -3.69 -6.74
C PRO A 81 4.49 -4.95 -6.26
N ILE A 82 3.40 -4.78 -5.49
CA ILE A 82 2.56 -5.90 -5.05
C ILE A 82 1.91 -6.59 -6.27
N ALA A 83 1.30 -5.82 -7.17
CA ALA A 83 0.67 -6.36 -8.38
C ALA A 83 1.66 -7.05 -9.33
N LEU A 84 2.89 -6.53 -9.44
CA LEU A 84 3.95 -7.17 -10.21
C LEU A 84 4.42 -8.49 -9.59
N ALA A 85 4.53 -8.56 -8.26
CA ALA A 85 4.96 -9.78 -7.58
C ALA A 85 3.86 -10.84 -7.48
N ARG A 86 2.58 -10.43 -7.52
CA ARG A 86 1.40 -11.30 -7.37
C ARG A 86 0.33 -10.94 -8.40
N PRO A 87 0.46 -11.44 -9.63
CA PRO A 87 -0.50 -11.19 -10.72
C PRO A 87 -1.90 -11.79 -10.49
N ASP A 88 -2.02 -12.71 -9.52
CA ASP A 88 -3.30 -13.30 -9.09
C ASP A 88 -4.17 -12.35 -8.27
N LEU A 89 -3.60 -11.27 -7.72
CA LEU A 89 -4.30 -10.31 -6.88
C LEU A 89 -5.06 -9.28 -7.73
N LYS A 90 -6.25 -8.91 -7.25
CA LYS A 90 -6.95 -7.73 -7.77
C LYS A 90 -6.46 -6.48 -7.03
N VAL A 91 -5.61 -5.68 -7.67
CA VAL A 91 -5.06 -4.47 -7.06
C VAL A 91 -5.79 -3.22 -7.57
N ILE A 92 -6.13 -2.31 -6.65
CA ILE A 92 -6.78 -1.03 -6.93
C ILE A 92 -5.93 0.08 -6.29
N LEU A 93 -5.52 1.07 -7.09
CA LEU A 93 -4.75 2.22 -6.63
C LEU A 93 -5.68 3.42 -6.42
N VAL A 94 -5.68 3.99 -5.21
CA VAL A 94 -6.51 5.16 -4.85
C VAL A 94 -5.61 6.35 -4.55
N GLU A 95 -5.73 7.42 -5.35
CA GLU A 95 -4.90 8.62 -5.22
C GLU A 95 -5.74 9.90 -5.49
N PRO A 96 -5.80 10.88 -4.58
CA PRO A 96 -6.62 12.07 -4.78
C PRO A 96 -6.02 13.10 -5.75
N MET A 97 -4.70 13.16 -5.90
CA MET A 97 -4.05 14.22 -6.68
C MET A 97 -4.01 13.88 -8.18
N LEU A 98 -4.61 14.69 -9.02
CA LEU A 98 -4.67 14.51 -10.48
C LEU A 98 -3.31 14.18 -11.09
N ARG A 99 -2.27 14.98 -10.80
CA ARG A 99 -0.93 14.78 -11.37
C ARG A 99 -0.32 13.41 -11.00
N ARG A 100 -0.66 12.87 -9.82
CA ARG A 100 -0.23 11.53 -9.39
C ARG A 100 -1.05 10.45 -10.05
N THR A 101 -2.36 10.65 -10.17
CA THR A 101 -3.25 9.72 -10.87
C THR A 101 -2.84 9.57 -12.33
N GLU A 102 -2.56 10.67 -13.03
CA GLU A 102 -2.03 10.66 -14.41
C GLU A 102 -0.71 9.90 -14.54
N PHE A 103 0.17 10.00 -13.53
CA PHE A 103 1.38 9.19 -13.49
C PHE A 103 1.07 7.71 -13.32
N LEU A 104 0.16 7.35 -12.42
CA LEU A 104 -0.23 5.96 -12.17
C LEU A 104 -0.84 5.33 -13.42
N GLU A 105 -1.77 6.03 -14.09
CA GLU A 105 -2.39 5.58 -15.35
C GLU A 105 -1.34 5.36 -16.44
N MET A 106 -0.43 6.31 -16.62
CA MET A 106 0.68 6.21 -17.56
C MET A 106 1.60 5.03 -17.22
N ALA A 107 1.96 4.84 -15.94
CA ALA A 107 2.84 3.78 -15.50
C ALA A 107 2.20 2.40 -15.71
N VAL A 108 0.96 2.22 -15.24
CA VAL A 108 0.19 0.97 -15.38
C VAL A 108 0.04 0.57 -16.84
N HIS A 109 -0.32 1.54 -17.71
CA HIS A 109 -0.44 1.30 -19.16
C HIS A 109 0.91 0.91 -19.79
N SER A 110 1.98 1.64 -19.47
CA SER A 110 3.32 1.41 -20.06
C SER A 110 3.92 0.05 -19.72
N ILE A 111 3.60 -0.51 -18.55
CA ILE A 111 4.10 -1.83 -18.12
C ILE A 111 3.10 -2.96 -18.41
N GLY A 112 1.92 -2.65 -18.94
CA GLY A 112 0.88 -3.63 -19.27
C GLY A 112 0.28 -4.31 -18.04
N LEU A 113 0.13 -3.58 -16.91
CA LEU A 113 -0.34 -4.12 -15.65
C LEU A 113 -1.87 -3.97 -15.52
N GLY A 114 -2.59 -5.06 -15.20
CA GLY A 114 -4.03 -5.08 -15.02
C GLY A 114 -4.46 -4.55 -13.64
N VAL A 115 -4.26 -3.26 -13.39
CA VAL A 115 -4.55 -2.59 -12.12
C VAL A 115 -5.51 -1.43 -12.34
N ASP A 116 -6.53 -1.32 -11.51
CA ASP A 116 -7.48 -0.20 -11.53
C ASP A 116 -6.89 1.03 -10.84
N VAL A 117 -7.02 2.20 -11.47
CA VAL A 117 -6.64 3.48 -10.88
C VAL A 117 -7.90 4.29 -10.60
N ILE A 118 -8.09 4.72 -9.35
CA ILE A 118 -9.23 5.51 -8.91
C ILE A 118 -8.75 6.86 -8.36
N ARG A 119 -9.15 7.94 -9.04
CA ARG A 119 -8.91 9.27 -8.51
C ARG A 119 -9.96 9.60 -7.44
N GLY A 120 -9.51 9.86 -6.21
CA GLY A 120 -10.36 10.25 -5.09
C GLY A 120 -9.69 10.00 -3.75
N ARG A 121 -10.37 10.40 -2.68
CA ARG A 121 -9.92 10.16 -1.31
C ARG A 121 -10.53 8.88 -0.78
N ALA A 122 -9.78 8.12 0.00
CA ALA A 122 -10.25 6.85 0.58
C ALA A 122 -11.50 7.02 1.48
N GLU A 123 -11.68 8.21 2.06
CA GLU A 123 -12.85 8.55 2.86
C GLU A 123 -14.10 8.93 2.05
N ASP A 124 -13.97 9.20 0.76
CA ASP A 124 -15.10 9.59 -0.10
C ASP A 124 -16.06 8.41 -0.34
N VAL A 125 -17.36 8.66 -0.22
CA VAL A 125 -18.39 7.63 -0.42
C VAL A 125 -18.31 7.01 -1.80
N VAL A 126 -18.14 7.83 -2.84
CA VAL A 126 -18.01 7.37 -4.24
C VAL A 126 -16.81 6.44 -4.44
N VAL A 127 -15.68 6.71 -3.76
CA VAL A 127 -14.50 5.84 -3.82
C VAL A 127 -14.79 4.51 -3.14
N ARG A 128 -15.43 4.52 -1.96
CA ARG A 128 -15.81 3.28 -1.25
C ARG A 128 -16.76 2.41 -2.06
N GLU A 129 -17.73 3.01 -2.73
CA GLU A 129 -18.68 2.29 -3.60
C GLU A 129 -17.97 1.66 -4.81
N ARG A 130 -17.01 2.36 -5.43
CA ARG A 130 -16.23 1.86 -6.56
C ARG A 130 -15.24 0.74 -6.16
N VAL A 131 -14.60 0.88 -5.01
CA VAL A 131 -13.65 -0.10 -4.47
C VAL A 131 -14.38 -1.36 -4.03
N GLY A 132 -15.57 -1.21 -3.42
CA GLY A 132 -16.28 -2.32 -2.77
C GLY A 132 -15.54 -2.81 -1.52
N PRO A 133 -16.01 -3.91 -0.91
CA PRO A 133 -15.40 -4.49 0.28
C PRO A 133 -14.10 -5.20 -0.09
N ALA A 134 -12.95 -4.64 0.33
CA ALA A 134 -11.62 -5.19 0.09
C ALA A 134 -11.21 -6.24 1.15
N ASP A 135 -10.35 -7.16 0.75
CA ASP A 135 -9.68 -8.09 1.67
C ASP A 135 -8.57 -7.41 2.43
N VAL A 136 -7.79 -6.59 1.73
CA VAL A 136 -6.64 -5.90 2.27
C VAL A 136 -6.60 -4.45 1.82
N VAL A 137 -6.29 -3.55 2.74
CA VAL A 137 -5.91 -2.17 2.43
C VAL A 137 -4.45 -1.97 2.79
N VAL A 138 -3.65 -1.58 1.81
CA VAL A 138 -2.23 -1.28 2.00
C VAL A 138 -1.99 0.22 1.96
N SER A 139 -0.92 0.67 2.61
CA SER A 139 -0.46 2.06 2.51
C SER A 139 1.01 2.18 2.89
N ARG A 140 1.69 3.20 2.33
CA ARG A 140 3.08 3.51 2.66
C ARG A 140 3.27 5.02 2.78
N ALA A 141 3.84 5.47 3.91
CA ALA A 141 4.24 6.87 4.15
C ALA A 141 3.14 7.94 3.95
N VAL A 142 1.86 7.60 4.16
CA VAL A 142 0.73 8.49 3.85
C VAL A 142 0.33 9.35 5.07
N ALA A 143 0.14 8.71 6.26
CA ALA A 143 -0.41 9.37 7.44
C ALA A 143 -0.08 8.60 8.73
N SER A 144 -0.53 9.13 9.89
CA SER A 144 -0.50 8.42 11.16
C SER A 144 -1.40 7.19 11.13
N LEU A 145 -1.12 6.19 11.99
CA LEU A 145 -1.92 4.95 12.06
C LEU A 145 -3.40 5.21 12.34
N GLU A 146 -3.72 6.21 13.16
CA GLU A 146 -5.11 6.57 13.46
C GLU A 146 -5.86 7.08 12.22
N LYS A 147 -5.21 7.94 11.41
CA LYS A 147 -5.79 8.41 10.15
C LYS A 147 -5.93 7.26 9.16
N LEU A 148 -4.88 6.43 9.03
CA LEU A 148 -4.93 5.25 8.16
C LEU A 148 -6.07 4.32 8.54
N ALA A 149 -6.28 4.05 9.84
CA ALA A 149 -7.38 3.21 10.30
C ALA A 149 -8.76 3.81 9.95
N ARG A 150 -8.92 5.13 10.11
CA ARG A 150 -10.19 5.82 9.73
C ARG A 150 -10.49 5.69 8.25
N TRP A 151 -9.47 5.67 7.39
CA TRP A 151 -9.63 5.54 5.95
C TRP A 151 -9.75 4.08 5.50
N SER A 152 -8.96 3.19 6.09
CA SER A 152 -8.85 1.79 5.68
C SER A 152 -9.99 0.90 6.17
N LEU A 153 -10.36 1.01 7.46
CA LEU A 153 -11.35 0.11 8.05
C LEU A 153 -12.71 0.13 7.34
N PRO A 154 -13.24 1.29 6.89
CA PRO A 154 -14.50 1.31 6.14
C PRO A 154 -14.42 0.64 4.76
N LEU A 155 -13.25 0.56 4.14
CA LEU A 155 -13.03 -0.10 2.85
C LEU A 155 -12.91 -1.63 2.97
N LEU A 156 -12.51 -2.13 4.14
CA LEU A 156 -12.30 -3.56 4.36
C LEU A 156 -13.62 -4.30 4.56
N ARG A 157 -13.71 -5.55 4.12
CA ARG A 157 -14.74 -6.47 4.61
C ARG A 157 -14.52 -6.82 6.09
N PRO A 158 -15.51 -7.31 6.82
CA PRO A 158 -15.30 -7.86 8.16
C PRO A 158 -14.24 -8.96 8.15
N GLY A 159 -13.22 -8.84 9.03
CA GLY A 159 -12.04 -9.71 9.04
C GLY A 159 -10.97 -9.38 7.99
N GLY A 160 -11.17 -8.37 7.16
CA GLY A 160 -10.14 -7.83 6.27
C GLY A 160 -9.04 -7.10 7.04
N ARG A 161 -7.90 -6.84 6.40
CA ARG A 161 -6.68 -6.38 7.05
C ARG A 161 -6.18 -5.05 6.49
N MET A 162 -5.80 -4.13 7.37
CA MET A 162 -4.98 -2.98 7.04
C MET A 162 -3.50 -3.35 7.22
N LEU A 163 -2.69 -3.10 6.21
CA LEU A 163 -1.24 -3.29 6.20
C LEU A 163 -0.57 -1.93 5.97
N ALA A 164 -0.02 -1.33 7.03
CA ALA A 164 0.67 -0.05 6.93
C ALA A 164 2.19 -0.26 6.96
N LEU A 165 2.86 -0.01 5.82
CA LEU A 165 4.32 -0.05 5.75
C LEU A 165 4.89 1.17 6.46
N LYS A 166 5.69 0.93 7.49
CA LYS A 166 6.22 1.96 8.40
C LYS A 166 7.74 1.83 8.57
N GLY A 167 8.36 2.91 9.00
CA GLY A 167 9.77 2.94 9.37
C GLY A 167 10.01 2.63 10.86
N ASP A 168 11.18 3.04 11.36
CA ASP A 168 11.73 2.68 12.67
C ASP A 168 10.85 3.03 13.87
N ARG A 169 9.93 4.00 13.73
CA ARG A 169 9.00 4.42 14.80
C ARG A 169 7.70 3.63 14.83
N ALA A 170 7.57 2.57 14.05
CA ALA A 170 6.33 1.80 13.92
C ALA A 170 5.82 1.26 15.26
N GLU A 171 6.71 0.77 16.12
CA GLU A 171 6.37 0.20 17.42
C GLU A 171 5.80 1.27 18.36
N ALA A 172 6.50 2.40 18.51
CA ALA A 172 6.04 3.50 19.34
C ALA A 172 4.72 4.10 18.82
N GLU A 173 4.56 4.21 17.49
CA GLU A 173 3.33 4.69 16.88
C GLU A 173 2.17 3.72 17.11
N LEU A 174 2.40 2.41 17.02
CA LEU A 174 1.38 1.39 17.28
C LEU A 174 0.94 1.42 18.75
N GLU A 175 1.89 1.47 19.69
CA GLU A 175 1.57 1.52 21.12
C GLU A 175 0.75 2.78 21.45
N GLY A 176 1.15 3.95 20.98
CA GLY A 176 0.42 5.20 21.19
C GLY A 176 -0.98 5.21 20.57
N SER A 177 -1.18 4.44 19.50
CA SER A 177 -2.45 4.41 18.74
C SER A 177 -3.39 3.26 19.13
N ARG A 178 -2.94 2.27 19.94
CA ARG A 178 -3.72 1.04 20.23
C ARG A 178 -5.15 1.29 20.69
N HIS A 179 -5.33 2.22 21.61
CA HIS A 179 -6.65 2.55 22.16
C HIS A 179 -7.57 3.07 21.06
N THR A 180 -7.10 4.05 20.29
CA THR A 180 -7.86 4.66 19.19
C THR A 180 -8.18 3.65 18.09
N LEU A 181 -7.22 2.80 17.71
CA LEU A 181 -7.43 1.77 16.72
C LEU A 181 -8.53 0.77 17.13
N ARG A 182 -8.51 0.32 18.39
CA ARG A 182 -9.58 -0.55 18.94
C ARG A 182 -10.94 0.15 18.99
N ALA A 183 -10.97 1.42 19.36
CA ALA A 183 -12.20 2.20 19.37
C ALA A 183 -12.80 2.38 17.95
N LEU A 184 -11.95 2.38 16.92
CA LEU A 184 -12.36 2.40 15.50
C LEU A 184 -12.81 1.03 14.98
N GLY A 185 -12.72 -0.03 15.79
CA GLY A 185 -13.12 -1.38 15.40
C GLY A 185 -11.98 -2.22 14.82
N ALA A 186 -10.72 -1.85 15.08
CA ALA A 186 -9.57 -2.68 14.74
C ALA A 186 -9.27 -3.69 15.85
N GLU A 187 -8.91 -4.91 15.46
CA GLU A 187 -8.44 -5.99 16.33
C GLU A 187 -7.17 -6.61 15.73
N GLY A 188 -6.56 -7.59 16.38
CA GLY A 188 -5.37 -8.30 15.85
C GLY A 188 -4.15 -7.40 15.62
N LEU A 189 -4.01 -6.30 16.39
CA LEU A 189 -2.96 -5.30 16.24
C LEU A 189 -1.57 -5.88 16.51
N ARG A 190 -0.71 -5.92 15.50
CA ARG A 190 0.65 -6.47 15.61
C ARG A 190 1.61 -5.81 14.62
N LEU A 191 2.90 -5.94 14.91
CA LEU A 191 3.98 -5.67 13.98
C LEU A 191 4.45 -6.97 13.33
N VAL A 192 4.70 -6.91 12.03
CA VAL A 192 5.32 -8.00 11.28
C VAL A 192 6.52 -7.43 10.54
N ARG A 193 7.60 -8.20 10.46
CA ARG A 193 8.78 -7.88 9.67
C ARG A 193 8.83 -8.81 8.47
N CYS A 194 8.81 -8.25 7.27
CA CYS A 194 8.79 -8.96 5.99
C CYS A 194 10.08 -8.70 5.21
N GLY A 195 10.38 -9.58 4.27
CA GLY A 195 11.44 -9.39 3.30
C GLY A 195 12.76 -10.08 3.65
N ALA A 196 12.74 -11.11 4.51
CA ALA A 196 13.94 -11.91 4.78
C ALA A 196 14.49 -12.51 3.48
N GLY A 197 15.75 -12.18 3.16
CA GLY A 197 16.38 -12.58 1.91
C GLY A 197 16.11 -11.67 0.69
N TYR A 198 15.29 -10.62 0.86
CA TYR A 198 14.98 -9.64 -0.20
C TYR A 198 15.42 -8.23 0.12
N VAL A 199 15.32 -7.82 1.37
CA VAL A 199 15.65 -6.45 1.82
C VAL A 199 16.37 -6.45 3.16
N ASP A 200 17.29 -5.51 3.33
CA ASP A 200 17.95 -5.21 4.59
C ASP A 200 18.02 -3.68 4.78
N PRO A 201 17.47 -3.12 5.85
CA PRO A 201 16.70 -3.78 6.92
C PRO A 201 15.34 -4.34 6.44
N LEU A 202 14.79 -5.28 7.19
CA LEU A 202 13.47 -5.84 6.94
C LEU A 202 12.39 -4.74 6.95
N THR A 203 11.38 -4.90 6.11
CA THR A 203 10.23 -4.00 6.07
C THR A 203 9.32 -4.24 7.27
N THR A 204 9.08 -3.19 8.06
CA THR A 204 8.16 -3.25 9.19
C THR A 204 6.75 -2.88 8.74
N ILE A 205 5.78 -3.77 9.00
CA ILE A 205 4.38 -3.60 8.63
C ILE A 205 3.52 -3.68 9.90
N VAL A 206 2.71 -2.65 10.11
CA VAL A 206 1.65 -2.67 11.12
C VAL A 206 0.44 -3.36 10.50
N VAL A 207 -0.03 -4.43 11.15
CA VAL A 207 -1.24 -5.16 10.78
C VAL A 207 -2.35 -4.82 11.76
N ALA A 208 -3.53 -4.48 11.22
CA ALA A 208 -4.76 -4.28 11.99
C ALA A 208 -5.92 -4.93 11.24
N GLU A 209 -6.72 -5.75 11.90
CA GLU A 209 -7.84 -6.47 11.31
C GLU A 209 -9.15 -5.72 11.60
N ARG A 210 -10.03 -5.61 10.59
CA ARG A 210 -11.38 -5.09 10.83
C ARG A 210 -12.18 -6.12 11.63
N SER A 211 -12.72 -5.72 12.79
CA SER A 211 -13.52 -6.61 13.62
C SER A 211 -14.68 -7.23 12.84
N ARG A 212 -14.91 -8.53 13.06
CA ARG A 212 -16.05 -9.28 12.52
C ARG A 212 -17.36 -8.93 13.21
N ARG A 213 -17.27 -8.41 14.43
CA ARG A 213 -18.44 -7.92 15.18
C ARG A 213 -18.74 -6.51 14.71
N GLY A 214 -19.89 -6.30 14.06
CA GLY A 214 -20.34 -4.96 13.71
C GLY A 214 -20.27 -4.05 14.94
N GLY A 215 -19.54 -2.94 14.83
CA GLY A 215 -19.43 -1.96 15.91
C GLY A 215 -20.81 -1.64 16.43
N ARG A 216 -21.09 -1.88 17.70
CA ARG A 216 -22.30 -1.39 18.37
C ARG A 216 -22.26 0.14 18.22
N ARG A 217 -23.08 0.68 17.32
CA ARG A 217 -23.50 2.07 17.42
C ARG A 217 -24.08 2.21 18.84
N LYS A 218 -23.40 2.93 19.73
CA LYS A 218 -24.05 3.52 20.87
C LYS A 218 -25.08 4.52 20.30
N THR A 219 -26.32 4.09 20.18
CA THR A 219 -27.45 4.97 20.10
C THR A 219 -27.46 5.72 21.43
N VAL A 220 -27.08 6.98 21.42
CA VAL A 220 -27.41 7.92 22.49
C VAL A 220 -28.92 8.08 22.35
N LEU A 221 -29.66 7.30 23.12
CA LEU A 221 -31.06 7.57 23.40
C LEU A 221 -31.08 8.79 24.31
N ASP A 222 -31.72 9.84 23.80
CA ASP A 222 -32.22 10.97 24.57
C ASP A 222 -32.92 10.47 25.81
N SER A 223 -32.52 10.97 26.93
CA SER A 223 -33.32 10.92 28.18
C SER A 223 -33.77 12.36 28.45
N GLU A 224 -35.06 12.49 28.42
CA GLU A 224 -35.89 13.58 28.89
C GLU A 224 -35.45 14.16 30.25
#